data_102f6d159d8ab77d0590d3f05673a559
#
_entry.id   102f6d159d8ab77d0590d3f05673a559
#
_cell.length_a   1.000
_cell.length_b   1.000
_cell.length_c   1.000
_cell.angle_alpha   90.00
_cell.angle_beta   90.00
_cell.angle_gamma   90.00
#
_symmetry.space_group_name_H-M   'P 1'
#
loop_
_entity.id
_entity.type
_entity.pdbx_description
1 polymer ?
#
loop_
_entity_poly.entity_id
_entity_poly.type
_entity_poly.pdbx_seq_one_letter_code
_entity_poly.pdbx_strand_id
1 'polypeptide(L)'
;GFSANKTYDIEVWLPGEGKYREISSCSNCGDFQARRMNARYKNENKNIFVHTLNGSGLAVGRTLIAILENYQMEDGNIEIPEVLIKYFNNKTLL
;
A
#
# COMPACT_ATOMS: atom_id res chain seq x y z
N GLY A 1 -8.18 -10.43 -5.71
CA GLY A 1 -8.30 -11.65 -6.48
C GLY A 1 -9.47 -12.50 -6.04
N PHE A 2 -9.71 -13.58 -6.73
CA PHE A 2 -10.85 -14.46 -6.42
C PHE A 2 -10.77 -15.12 -5.04
N SER A 3 -9.58 -15.16 -4.43
CA SER A 3 -9.40 -15.71 -3.08
C SER A 3 -9.66 -14.71 -1.97
N ALA A 4 -9.94 -13.46 -2.31
CA ALA A 4 -10.13 -12.39 -1.32
C ALA A 4 -11.62 -12.22 -0.99
N ASN A 5 -11.96 -12.14 0.30
CA ASN A 5 -13.30 -11.79 0.74
C ASN A 5 -13.56 -10.30 0.60
N LYS A 6 -12.55 -9.49 0.83
CA LYS A 6 -12.65 -8.04 0.76
C LYS A 6 -11.27 -7.47 0.46
N THR A 7 -11.23 -6.48 -0.44
CA THR A 7 -10.00 -5.82 -0.84
C THR A 7 -10.16 -4.31 -0.71
N TYR A 8 -9.14 -3.66 -0.17
CA TYR A 8 -9.02 -2.22 -0.11
C TYR A 8 -7.81 -1.79 -0.92
N ASP A 9 -8.02 -0.82 -1.78
CA ASP A 9 -6.94 -0.26 -2.58
C ASP A 9 -6.70 1.20 -2.18
N ILE A 10 -5.43 1.58 -2.12
CA ILE A 10 -5.04 2.97 -1.97
C ILE A 10 -4.62 3.46 -3.33
N GLU A 11 -5.27 4.53 -3.80
CA GLU A 11 -4.99 5.11 -5.10
C GLU A 11 -4.43 6.51 -4.94
N VAL A 12 -3.58 6.91 -5.88
CA VAL A 12 -2.96 8.25 -5.89
C VAL A 12 -3.25 8.92 -7.22
N TRP A 13 -3.48 10.22 -7.17
CA TRP A 13 -3.67 11.03 -8.37
C TRP A 13 -2.34 11.25 -9.07
N LEU A 14 -2.30 10.99 -10.37
CA LEU A 14 -1.15 11.25 -11.23
C LEU A 14 -1.51 12.37 -12.21
N PRO A 15 -1.05 13.60 -11.99
CA PRO A 15 -1.39 14.73 -12.88
C PRO A 15 -1.00 14.50 -14.33
N GLY A 16 0.14 13.85 -14.58
CA GLY A 16 0.59 13.59 -15.95
C GLY A 16 -0.33 12.66 -16.72
N GLU A 17 -0.97 11.71 -16.05
CA GLU A 17 -1.93 10.79 -16.66
C GLU A 17 -3.37 11.31 -16.56
N GLY A 18 -3.64 12.21 -15.62
CA GLY A 18 -4.98 12.72 -15.37
C GLY A 18 -5.92 11.66 -14.78
N LYS A 19 -5.39 10.73 -13.99
CA LYS A 19 -6.20 9.69 -13.38
C LYS A 19 -5.56 9.17 -12.09
N TYR A 20 -6.35 8.41 -11.34
CA TYR A 20 -5.88 7.69 -10.16
C TYR A 20 -5.24 6.37 -10.55
N ARG A 21 -4.19 6.00 -9.84
CA ARG A 21 -3.54 4.70 -9.96
C ARG A 21 -3.35 4.07 -8.59
N GLU A 22 -3.51 2.76 -8.53
CA GLU A 22 -3.30 2.00 -7.30
C GLU A 22 -1.82 1.98 -6.92
N ILE A 23 -1.53 2.29 -5.65
CA ILE A 23 -0.17 2.19 -5.09
C ILE A 23 -0.07 1.16 -3.99
N SER A 24 -1.17 0.71 -3.41
CA SER A 24 -1.19 -0.33 -2.40
C SER A 24 -2.53 -1.02 -2.42
N SER A 25 -2.52 -2.33 -2.18
CA SER A 25 -3.73 -3.12 -2.07
C SER A 25 -3.62 -4.00 -0.84
N CYS A 26 -4.71 -4.12 -0.08
CA CYS A 26 -4.77 -4.98 1.09
C CYS A 26 -6.06 -5.80 1.04
N SER A 27 -5.92 -7.11 1.13
CA SER A 27 -7.03 -8.04 1.03
C SER A 27 -7.20 -8.84 2.31
N ASN A 28 -8.47 -9.00 2.71
CA ASN A 28 -8.84 -10.00 3.71
C ASN A 28 -9.16 -11.28 2.93
N CYS A 29 -8.34 -12.32 3.14
CA CYS A 29 -8.46 -13.56 2.39
C CYS A 29 -9.36 -14.60 3.08
N GLY A 30 -9.98 -14.25 4.22
CA GLY A 30 -10.78 -15.18 4.97
C GLY A 30 -9.94 -16.34 5.51
N ASP A 31 -10.53 -17.51 5.62
CA ASP A 31 -9.87 -18.69 6.20
C ASP A 31 -9.32 -19.68 5.17
N PHE A 32 -9.44 -19.39 3.88
CA PHE A 32 -9.03 -20.29 2.81
C PHE A 32 -7.55 -20.68 2.91
N GLN A 33 -6.68 -19.68 3.08
CA GLN A 33 -5.24 -19.94 3.20
C GLN A 33 -4.92 -20.64 4.53
N ALA A 34 -5.59 -20.24 5.60
CA ALA A 34 -5.37 -20.84 6.92
C ALA A 34 -5.75 -22.32 6.92
N ARG A 35 -6.80 -22.70 6.21
CA ARG A 35 -7.18 -24.11 6.08
C ARG A 35 -6.10 -24.91 5.38
N ARG A 36 -5.49 -24.37 4.35
CA ARG A 36 -4.38 -25.03 3.65
C ARG A 36 -3.12 -25.13 4.50
N MET A 37 -2.83 -24.11 5.30
CA MET A 37 -1.69 -24.12 6.22
C MET A 37 -1.97 -24.83 7.53
N ASN A 38 -3.23 -25.16 7.78
CA ASN A 38 -3.66 -25.71 9.04
C ASN A 38 -3.42 -24.77 10.22
N ALA A 39 -3.54 -23.46 9.96
CA ALA A 39 -3.31 -22.40 10.95
C ALA A 39 -4.59 -22.10 11.72
N ARG A 40 -4.58 -22.36 13.02
CA ARG A 40 -5.76 -22.26 13.87
C ARG A 40 -5.44 -21.58 15.19
N TYR A 41 -6.46 -21.04 15.83
CA TYR A 41 -6.35 -20.57 17.20
C TYR A 41 -7.45 -21.21 18.04
N LYS A 42 -7.24 -21.23 19.33
CA LYS A 42 -8.17 -21.86 20.26
C LYS A 42 -9.05 -20.81 20.93
N ASN A 43 -10.35 -21.02 20.87
CA ASN A 43 -11.34 -20.17 21.49
C ASN A 43 -12.41 -21.05 22.16
N GLU A 44 -12.56 -20.93 23.48
CA GLU A 44 -13.55 -21.70 24.26
C GLU A 44 -13.48 -23.22 23.94
N ASN A 45 -12.27 -23.78 23.94
CA ASN A 45 -11.99 -25.20 23.65
C ASN A 45 -12.28 -25.62 22.20
N LYS A 46 -12.54 -24.66 21.29
CA LYS A 46 -12.71 -24.95 19.88
C LYS A 46 -11.49 -24.44 19.10
N ASN A 47 -11.07 -25.24 18.13
CA ASN A 47 -10.06 -24.81 17.16
C ASN A 47 -10.74 -24.09 16.02
N ILE A 48 -10.37 -22.83 15.79
CA ILE A 48 -10.95 -22.00 14.75
C ILE A 48 -9.85 -21.61 13.78
N PHE A 49 -10.08 -21.73 12.48
CA PHE A 49 -9.11 -21.29 11.48
C PHE A 49 -8.98 -19.77 11.53
N VAL A 50 -7.74 -19.29 11.49
CA VAL A 50 -7.49 -17.86 11.42
C VAL A 50 -7.86 -17.32 10.05
N HIS A 51 -8.09 -16.01 9.97
CA HIS A 51 -8.19 -15.31 8.70
C HIS A 51 -6.82 -14.74 8.36
N THR A 52 -6.52 -14.64 7.09
CA THR A 52 -5.25 -14.09 6.64
C THR A 52 -5.46 -12.77 5.91
N LEU A 53 -4.46 -11.92 6.01
CA LEU A 53 -4.42 -10.66 5.29
C LEU A 53 -3.25 -10.70 4.32
N ASN A 54 -3.44 -10.12 3.16
CA ASN A 54 -2.40 -9.96 2.16
C ASN A 54 -2.37 -8.50 1.76
N GLY A 55 -1.19 -7.91 1.78
CA GLY A 55 -1.07 -6.51 1.39
C GLY A 55 0.34 -6.18 0.94
N SER A 56 0.42 -5.26 -0.01
CA SER A 56 1.69 -4.66 -0.37
C SER A 56 1.95 -3.46 0.52
N GLY A 57 3.21 -3.22 0.89
CA GLY A 57 3.56 -1.97 1.54
C GLY A 57 3.20 -0.81 0.63
N LEU A 58 3.77 -0.82 -0.58
CA LEU A 58 3.36 0.08 -1.65
C LEU A 58 4.08 -0.30 -2.95
N ALA A 59 3.52 0.17 -4.06
CA ALA A 59 4.19 0.08 -5.36
C ALA A 59 5.25 1.19 -5.41
N VAL A 60 6.51 0.85 -5.19
CA VAL A 60 7.60 1.83 -5.01
C VAL A 60 7.77 2.72 -6.23
N GLY A 61 7.85 2.14 -7.42
CA GLY A 61 8.04 2.93 -8.64
C GLY A 61 6.90 3.90 -8.89
N ARG A 62 5.67 3.43 -8.76
CA ARG A 62 4.48 4.27 -8.99
C ARG A 62 4.37 5.37 -7.93
N THR A 63 4.70 5.07 -6.69
CA THR A 63 4.70 6.06 -5.61
C THR A 63 5.74 7.13 -5.87
N LEU A 64 6.94 6.75 -6.35
CA LEU A 64 7.97 7.70 -6.72
C LEU A 64 7.48 8.64 -7.82
N ILE A 65 6.85 8.10 -8.86
CA ILE A 65 6.28 8.90 -9.94
C ILE A 65 5.24 9.89 -9.39
N ALA A 66 4.39 9.42 -8.47
CA ALA A 66 3.37 10.27 -7.86
C ALA A 66 4.00 11.44 -7.09
N ILE A 67 5.08 11.20 -6.35
CA ILE A 67 5.79 12.25 -5.63
C ILE A 67 6.39 13.25 -6.61
N LEU A 68 7.08 12.77 -7.65
CA LEU A 68 7.70 13.64 -8.64
C LEU A 68 6.65 14.52 -9.34
N GLU A 69 5.52 13.96 -9.73
CA GLU A 69 4.48 14.71 -10.44
C GLU A 69 3.73 15.68 -9.54
N ASN A 70 3.40 15.29 -8.30
CA ASN A 70 2.58 16.11 -7.42
C ASN A 70 3.36 17.19 -6.69
N TYR A 71 4.67 17.02 -6.52
CA TYR A 71 5.52 17.94 -5.77
C TYR A 71 6.47 18.74 -6.65
N GLN A 72 6.29 18.67 -7.96
CA GLN A 72 7.06 19.49 -8.89
C GLN A 72 6.66 20.95 -8.77
N MET A 73 7.66 21.81 -8.65
CA MET A 73 7.48 23.27 -8.57
C MET A 73 7.58 23.89 -9.95
N GLU A 74 7.15 25.14 -10.07
CA GLU A 74 7.17 25.86 -11.35
C GLU A 74 8.56 25.98 -11.97
N ASP A 75 9.59 26.05 -11.13
CA ASP A 75 10.99 26.14 -11.57
C ASP A 75 11.62 24.80 -11.95
N GLY A 76 10.82 23.72 -11.89
CA GLY A 76 11.28 22.38 -12.23
C GLY A 76 11.87 21.61 -11.06
N ASN A 77 12.09 22.23 -9.91
CA ASN A 77 12.53 21.53 -8.73
C ASN A 77 11.41 20.67 -8.15
N ILE A 78 11.79 19.65 -7.40
CA ILE A 78 10.86 18.76 -6.71
C ILE A 78 10.96 19.05 -5.22
N GLU A 79 9.84 19.44 -4.62
CA GLU A 79 9.76 19.60 -3.18
C GLU A 79 9.68 18.22 -2.53
N ILE A 80 10.45 17.99 -1.47
CA ILE A 80 10.41 16.72 -0.75
C ILE A 80 9.25 16.77 0.24
N PRO A 81 8.32 15.79 0.20
CA PRO A 81 7.24 15.73 1.20
C PRO A 81 7.80 15.79 2.61
N GLU A 82 7.15 16.53 3.49
CA GLU A 82 7.62 16.78 4.85
C GLU A 82 8.00 15.49 5.58
N VAL A 83 7.17 14.44 5.43
CA VAL A 83 7.40 13.15 6.11
C VAL A 83 8.66 12.44 5.64
N LEU A 84 9.21 12.81 4.48
CA LEU A 84 10.39 12.18 3.91
C LEU A 84 11.67 12.97 4.12
N ILE A 85 11.58 14.22 4.58
CA ILE A 85 12.74 15.11 4.70
C ILE A 85 13.87 14.48 5.52
N LYS A 86 13.53 13.79 6.60
CA LYS A 86 14.53 13.15 7.47
C LYS A 86 15.35 12.07 6.76
N TYR A 87 14.84 11.50 5.68
CA TYR A 87 15.54 10.47 4.91
C TYR A 87 16.42 11.06 3.81
N PHE A 88 16.38 12.37 3.62
CA PHE A 88 17.14 13.08 2.59
C PHE A 88 18.14 14.06 3.22
N ASN A 89 18.71 13.71 4.37
CA ASN A 89 19.65 14.56 5.11
C ASN A 89 19.08 15.95 5.41
N ASN A 90 17.78 16.00 5.71
CA ASN A 90 17.04 17.23 6.01
C ASN A 90 17.00 18.24 4.85
N LYS A 91 17.20 17.78 3.63
CA LYS A 91 16.97 18.60 2.43
C LYS A 91 15.48 18.75 2.19
N THR A 92 15.07 19.92 1.69
CA THR A 92 13.68 20.21 1.37
C THR A 92 13.38 20.11 -0.13
N LEU A 93 14.42 20.10 -0.96
CA LEU A 93 14.33 19.98 -2.41
C LEU A 93 15.18 18.81 -2.89
N LEU A 94 14.68 18.16 -3.91
CA LEU A 94 15.39 17.03 -4.52
C LEU A 94 16.52 17.52 -5.43
#